data_4660173b1dcd8ee8603bfabd40a10a8f
#
_entry.id   4660173b1dcd8ee8603bfabd40a10a8f
#
_cell.length_a   1.000
_cell.length_b   1.000
_cell.length_c   1.000
_cell.angle_alpha   90.00
_cell.angle_beta   90.00
_cell.angle_gamma   90.00
#
_symmetry.space_group_name_H-M   'P 1'
#
loop_
_entity.id
_entity.type
_entity.pdbx_description
1 polymer ?
#
loop_
_entity_poly.entity_id
_entity_poly.type
_entity_poly.pdbx_seq_one_letter_code
_entity_poly.pdbx_strand_id
1 'polypeptide(L)'
;MKIQMVLAFAAWVINSTTIMAQETIKQTAGRDQLGDFAPKFAELNDDVLFGEVWSRTDKLGLRDRSLVTITSLISQGITDSSLTYHLQTAKQNGITRTEISEIITHIAFYAGWPKAWAAF
;
A
#
# COMPACT_ATOMS: atom_id res chain seq x y z
N MET A 1 56.39 -0.93 -40.19
CA MET A 1 55.27 -1.48 -39.44
C MET A 1 54.73 -0.39 -38.55
N LYS A 2 53.58 0.18 -38.91
CA LYS A 2 52.96 1.28 -38.16
C LYS A 2 51.88 0.66 -37.28
N ILE A 3 52.10 0.66 -35.96
CA ILE A 3 51.09 0.27 -34.97
C ILE A 3 50.15 1.45 -34.78
N GLN A 4 48.94 1.31 -35.29
CA GLN A 4 47.87 2.26 -34.98
C GLN A 4 47.30 1.94 -33.60
N MET A 5 47.52 2.87 -32.68
CA MET A 5 46.87 2.87 -31.37
C MET A 5 45.43 3.35 -31.55
N VAL A 6 44.47 2.41 -31.41
CA VAL A 6 43.06 2.77 -31.35
C VAL A 6 42.75 3.14 -29.89
N LEU A 7 42.59 4.46 -29.65
CA LEU A 7 42.05 4.98 -28.39
C LEU A 7 40.54 4.74 -28.37
N ALA A 8 40.13 3.74 -27.64
CA ALA A 8 38.73 3.52 -27.31
C ALA A 8 38.31 4.55 -26.24
N PHE A 9 37.58 5.58 -26.67
CA PHE A 9 36.85 6.43 -25.74
C PHE A 9 35.68 5.65 -25.15
N ALA A 10 35.83 5.16 -23.93
CA ALA A 10 34.71 4.67 -23.15
C ALA A 10 33.88 5.88 -22.72
N ALA A 11 32.75 6.10 -23.40
CA ALA A 11 31.75 7.04 -22.94
C ALA A 11 31.14 6.55 -21.65
N TRP A 12 31.50 7.13 -20.52
CA TRP A 12 30.79 6.95 -19.25
C TRP A 12 29.41 7.59 -19.38
N VAL A 13 28.41 6.77 -19.66
CA VAL A 13 27.02 7.19 -19.52
C VAL A 13 26.74 7.28 -18.01
N ILE A 14 26.82 8.49 -17.49
CA ILE A 14 26.32 8.77 -16.13
C ILE A 14 24.80 8.62 -16.22
N ASN A 15 24.33 7.44 -15.82
CA ASN A 15 22.92 7.19 -15.62
C ASN A 15 22.53 7.95 -14.34
N SER A 16 22.17 9.23 -14.48
CA SER A 16 21.57 10.02 -13.41
C SER A 16 20.19 9.43 -13.14
N THR A 17 20.16 8.36 -12.37
CA THR A 17 18.94 7.89 -11.73
C THR A 17 18.54 9.00 -10.77
N THR A 18 17.63 9.86 -11.18
CA THR A 18 16.96 10.79 -10.28
C THR A 18 16.25 9.93 -9.25
N ILE A 19 16.83 9.78 -8.07
CA ILE A 19 16.18 9.16 -6.93
C ILE A 19 15.07 10.14 -6.57
N MET A 20 13.87 9.91 -7.10
CA MET A 20 12.67 10.60 -6.66
C MET A 20 12.49 10.25 -5.19
N ALA A 21 12.54 11.26 -4.33
CA ALA A 21 12.26 11.08 -2.92
C ALA A 21 10.87 10.44 -2.80
N GLN A 22 10.78 9.33 -2.05
CA GLN A 22 9.53 8.62 -1.83
C GLN A 22 8.54 9.55 -1.14
N GLU A 23 7.37 9.75 -1.75
CA GLU A 23 6.34 10.60 -1.17
C GLU A 23 5.78 9.95 0.09
N THR A 24 5.84 10.70 1.20
CA THR A 24 5.29 10.25 2.49
C THR A 24 3.78 10.45 2.50
N ILE A 25 3.04 9.39 2.79
CA ILE A 25 1.59 9.45 3.00
C ILE A 25 1.32 10.22 4.30
N LYS A 26 0.48 11.25 4.19
CA LYS A 26 0.02 12.03 5.34
C LYS A 26 -1.37 11.58 5.73
N GLN A 27 -1.53 11.17 6.99
CA GLN A 27 -2.80 10.82 7.60
C GLN A 27 -2.95 11.60 8.90
N THR A 28 -4.16 12.07 9.17
CA THR A 28 -4.52 12.82 10.38
C THR A 28 -5.72 12.22 11.12
N ALA A 29 -6.33 11.18 10.57
CA ALA A 29 -7.56 10.60 11.11
C ALA A 29 -7.43 10.12 12.56
N GLY A 30 -6.26 9.61 12.95
CA GLY A 30 -5.99 9.21 14.32
C GLY A 30 -6.06 10.41 15.27
N ARG A 31 -5.39 11.49 14.95
CA ARG A 31 -5.40 12.73 15.75
C ARG A 31 -6.76 13.40 15.77
N ASP A 32 -7.45 13.42 14.62
CA ASP A 32 -8.76 14.07 14.51
C ASP A 32 -9.82 13.35 15.34
N GLN A 33 -9.76 12.03 15.41
CA GLN A 33 -10.78 11.22 16.09
C GLN A 33 -10.42 10.86 17.53
N LEU A 34 -9.16 10.64 17.84
CA LEU A 34 -8.70 10.06 19.10
C LEU A 34 -7.59 10.86 19.80
N GLY A 35 -7.14 11.99 19.21
CA GLY A 35 -5.98 12.73 19.72
C GLY A 35 -6.10 13.17 21.16
N ASP A 36 -7.30 13.54 21.61
CA ASP A 36 -7.55 13.97 23.00
C ASP A 36 -7.64 12.79 23.97
N PHE A 37 -8.15 11.64 23.52
CA PHE A 37 -8.36 10.48 24.38
C PHE A 37 -7.19 9.50 24.36
N ALA A 38 -6.61 9.24 23.20
CA ALA A 38 -5.57 8.26 22.98
C ALA A 38 -4.44 8.81 22.10
N PRO A 39 -3.71 9.84 22.57
CA PRO A 39 -2.75 10.58 21.72
C PRO A 39 -1.62 9.69 21.19
N LYS A 40 -1.14 8.73 21.97
CA LYS A 40 -0.09 7.81 21.50
C LYS A 40 -0.58 6.86 20.42
N PHE A 41 -1.81 6.37 20.55
CA PHE A 41 -2.43 5.53 19.49
C PHE A 41 -2.62 6.35 18.20
N ALA A 42 -3.09 7.58 18.32
CA ALA A 42 -3.26 8.49 17.19
C ALA A 42 -1.94 8.77 16.47
N GLU A 43 -0.87 9.05 17.21
CA GLU A 43 0.48 9.21 16.68
C GLU A 43 0.94 7.96 15.92
N LEU A 44 0.80 6.79 16.52
CA LEU A 44 1.20 5.51 15.88
C LEU A 44 0.41 5.23 14.60
N ASN A 45 -0.89 5.54 14.59
CA ASN A 45 -1.71 5.42 13.40
C ASN A 45 -1.25 6.37 12.29
N ASP A 46 -1.10 7.64 12.60
CA ASP A 46 -0.85 8.67 11.59
C ASP A 46 0.60 8.65 11.11
N ASP A 47 1.55 8.63 12.02
CA ASP A 47 2.96 8.82 11.69
C ASP A 47 3.67 7.50 11.37
N VAL A 48 3.37 6.44 12.08
CA VAL A 48 4.06 5.15 11.90
C VAL A 48 3.34 4.28 10.86
N LEU A 49 2.07 3.97 11.08
CA LEU A 49 1.34 3.10 10.15
C LEU A 49 1.28 3.73 8.74
N PHE A 50 0.76 4.94 8.63
CA PHE A 50 0.63 5.60 7.33
C PHE A 50 1.91 6.32 6.90
N GLY A 51 2.52 7.09 7.78
CA GLY A 51 3.71 7.87 7.46
C GLY A 51 4.95 7.05 7.17
N GLU A 52 5.12 5.91 7.82
CA GLU A 52 6.29 5.05 7.61
C GLU A 52 5.93 3.76 6.86
N VAL A 53 4.99 2.94 7.36
CA VAL A 53 4.73 1.61 6.79
C VAL A 53 4.07 1.69 5.41
N TRP A 54 2.95 2.40 5.29
CA TRP A 54 2.27 2.58 4.00
C TRP A 54 3.10 3.35 2.97
N SER A 55 4.01 4.20 3.44
CA SER A 55 4.89 4.99 2.58
C SER A 55 6.07 4.20 1.99
N ARG A 56 6.27 2.94 2.39
CA ARG A 56 7.32 2.07 1.85
C ARG A 56 6.93 1.46 0.50
N THR A 57 6.58 2.31 -0.46
CA THR A 57 6.03 1.88 -1.75
C THR A 57 7.05 1.23 -2.66
N ASP A 58 8.36 1.44 -2.39
CA ASP A 58 9.46 0.74 -3.03
C ASP A 58 9.60 -0.73 -2.60
N LYS A 59 9.03 -1.10 -1.44
CA LYS A 59 9.06 -2.47 -0.91
C LYS A 59 7.77 -3.23 -1.21
N LEU A 60 6.63 -2.56 -1.08
CA LEU A 60 5.32 -3.09 -1.42
C LEU A 60 4.43 -1.94 -1.88
N GLY A 61 3.96 -1.99 -3.11
CA GLY A 61 3.14 -0.93 -3.71
C GLY A 61 1.80 -0.72 -3.00
N LEU A 62 1.21 0.43 -3.19
CA LEU A 62 -0.06 0.81 -2.54
C LEU A 62 -1.22 -0.12 -2.91
N ARG A 63 -1.26 -0.60 -4.14
CA ARG A 63 -2.26 -1.55 -4.61
C ARG A 63 -2.19 -2.86 -3.82
N ASP A 64 -1.00 -3.42 -3.66
CA ASP A 64 -0.80 -4.67 -2.93
C ASP A 64 -1.03 -4.48 -1.43
N ARG A 65 -0.66 -3.34 -0.86
CA ARG A 65 -0.99 -3.01 0.53
C ARG A 65 -2.49 -2.95 0.76
N SER A 66 -3.24 -2.35 -0.16
CA SER A 66 -4.71 -2.33 -0.10
C SER A 66 -5.29 -3.74 -0.18
N LEU A 67 -4.77 -4.58 -1.08
CA LEU A 67 -5.19 -5.99 -1.22
C LEU A 67 -4.97 -6.77 0.08
N VAL A 68 -3.79 -6.67 0.66
CA VAL A 68 -3.45 -7.33 1.93
C VAL A 68 -4.35 -6.84 3.06
N THR A 69 -4.60 -5.53 3.14
CA THR A 69 -5.39 -4.92 4.21
C THR A 69 -6.86 -5.35 4.13
N ILE A 70 -7.51 -5.25 2.97
CA ILE A 70 -8.91 -5.66 2.82
C ILE A 70 -9.08 -7.17 3.04
N THR A 71 -8.15 -7.99 2.58
CA THR A 71 -8.15 -9.43 2.82
C THR A 71 -8.06 -9.74 4.32
N SER A 72 -7.17 -9.05 5.02
CA SER A 72 -6.99 -9.21 6.47
C SER A 72 -8.25 -8.82 7.24
N LEU A 73 -8.87 -7.69 6.92
CA LEU A 73 -10.10 -7.22 7.58
C LEU A 73 -11.26 -8.19 7.36
N ILE A 74 -11.51 -8.59 6.12
CA ILE A 74 -12.60 -9.52 5.78
C ILE A 74 -12.39 -10.85 6.47
N SER A 75 -11.17 -11.38 6.48
CA SER A 75 -10.83 -12.67 7.11
C SER A 75 -11.02 -12.67 8.61
N GLN A 76 -10.95 -11.51 9.26
CA GLN A 76 -11.25 -11.34 10.69
C GLN A 76 -12.73 -11.04 10.96
N GLY A 77 -13.55 -10.87 9.93
CA GLY A 77 -14.96 -10.49 10.05
C GLY A 77 -15.16 -9.00 10.39
N ILE A 78 -14.18 -8.17 10.13
CA ILE A 78 -14.28 -6.71 10.32
C ILE A 78 -14.92 -6.10 9.07
N THR A 79 -16.17 -5.68 9.20
CA THR A 79 -17.00 -5.15 8.10
C THR A 79 -17.60 -3.78 8.41
N ASP A 80 -17.04 -3.09 9.37
CA ASP A 80 -17.44 -1.74 9.79
C ASP A 80 -16.81 -0.63 8.91
N SER A 81 -16.77 0.57 9.43
CA SER A 81 -16.19 1.73 8.74
C SER A 81 -14.72 1.55 8.33
N SER A 82 -13.98 0.70 9.02
CA SER A 82 -12.59 0.37 8.64
C SER A 82 -12.54 -0.32 7.29
N LEU A 83 -13.40 -1.30 7.04
CA LEU A 83 -13.48 -1.96 5.74
C LEU A 83 -13.91 -0.98 4.65
N THR A 84 -14.93 -0.15 4.91
CA THR A 84 -15.40 0.88 3.96
C THR A 84 -14.25 1.80 3.55
N TYR A 85 -13.50 2.32 4.52
CA TYR A 85 -12.34 3.18 4.26
C TYR A 85 -11.31 2.48 3.37
N HIS A 86 -10.94 1.25 3.71
CA HIS A 86 -9.92 0.52 2.96
C HIS A 86 -10.39 0.05 1.58
N LEU A 87 -11.68 -0.20 1.37
CA LEU A 87 -12.26 -0.46 0.04
C LEU A 87 -12.20 0.79 -0.85
N GLN A 88 -12.48 1.95 -0.29
CA GLN A 88 -12.33 3.23 -1.02
C GLN A 88 -10.87 3.48 -1.40
N THR A 89 -9.95 3.25 -0.46
CA THR A 89 -8.51 3.36 -0.70
C THR A 89 -8.04 2.35 -1.75
N ALA A 90 -8.53 1.11 -1.70
CA ALA A 90 -8.23 0.08 -2.69
C ALA A 90 -8.66 0.50 -4.10
N LYS A 91 -9.84 1.10 -4.24
CA LYS A 91 -10.31 1.67 -5.51
C LYS A 91 -9.37 2.76 -6.03
N GLN A 92 -8.96 3.69 -5.16
CA GLN A 92 -8.00 4.76 -5.52
C GLN A 92 -6.64 4.17 -5.94
N ASN A 93 -6.23 3.06 -5.35
CA ASN A 93 -4.99 2.37 -5.64
C ASN A 93 -5.09 1.37 -6.81
N GLY A 94 -6.20 1.38 -7.55
CA GLY A 94 -6.35 0.66 -8.82
C GLY A 94 -6.93 -0.75 -8.71
N ILE A 95 -7.50 -1.15 -7.58
CA ILE A 95 -8.26 -2.40 -7.46
C ILE A 95 -9.66 -2.18 -8.00
N THR A 96 -10.05 -2.97 -8.98
CA THR A 96 -11.35 -2.85 -9.66
C THR A 96 -12.47 -3.53 -8.87
N ARG A 97 -13.72 -3.16 -9.19
CA ARG A 97 -14.90 -3.82 -8.60
C ARG A 97 -14.93 -5.32 -8.89
N THR A 98 -14.55 -5.72 -10.10
CA THR A 98 -14.47 -7.14 -10.48
C THR A 98 -13.43 -7.88 -9.66
N GLU A 99 -12.26 -7.27 -9.46
CA GLU A 99 -11.21 -7.85 -8.61
C GLU A 99 -11.67 -7.97 -7.16
N ILE A 100 -12.39 -7.00 -6.59
CA ILE A 100 -12.95 -7.11 -5.24
C ILE A 100 -13.90 -8.31 -5.14
N SER A 101 -14.78 -8.51 -6.11
CA SER A 101 -15.67 -9.66 -6.14
C SER A 101 -14.90 -10.99 -6.14
N GLU A 102 -13.85 -11.08 -6.96
CA GLU A 102 -13.02 -12.28 -7.04
C GLU A 102 -12.20 -12.50 -5.76
N ILE A 103 -11.69 -11.43 -5.14
CA ILE A 103 -10.99 -11.49 -3.85
C ILE A 103 -11.91 -12.07 -2.77
N ILE A 104 -13.13 -11.56 -2.65
CA ILE A 104 -14.10 -12.03 -1.64
C ILE A 104 -14.50 -13.49 -1.91
N THR A 105 -14.73 -13.84 -3.17
CA THR A 105 -15.02 -15.21 -3.58
C THR A 105 -13.89 -16.17 -3.19
N HIS A 106 -12.65 -15.77 -3.44
CA HIS A 106 -11.47 -16.56 -3.06
C HIS A 106 -11.33 -16.70 -1.53
N ILE A 107 -11.46 -15.59 -0.80
CA ILE A 107 -11.35 -15.56 0.67
C ILE A 107 -12.42 -16.47 1.32
N ALA A 108 -13.60 -16.64 0.73
CA ALA A 108 -14.66 -17.47 1.27
C ALA A 108 -14.21 -18.90 1.58
N PHE A 109 -13.26 -19.44 0.80
CA PHE A 109 -12.71 -20.79 0.99
C PHE A 109 -11.62 -20.87 2.06
N TYR A 110 -11.03 -19.75 2.46
CA TYR A 110 -9.94 -19.69 3.44
C TYR A 110 -10.38 -19.10 4.77
N ALA A 111 -11.27 -18.12 4.77
CA ALA A 111 -11.73 -17.42 5.96
C ALA A 111 -13.12 -17.86 6.44
N GLY A 112 -13.88 -18.53 5.57
CA GLY A 112 -15.24 -18.98 5.83
C GLY A 112 -16.30 -18.19 5.08
N TRP A 113 -17.32 -18.89 4.62
CA TRP A 113 -18.40 -18.36 3.78
C TRP A 113 -19.18 -17.21 4.46
N PRO A 114 -19.54 -17.30 5.75
CA PRO A 114 -20.26 -16.21 6.41
C PRO A 114 -19.50 -14.89 6.46
N LYS A 115 -18.18 -14.92 6.60
CA LYS A 115 -17.35 -13.71 6.60
C LYS A 115 -17.29 -13.06 5.20
N ALA A 116 -17.26 -13.87 4.17
CA ALA A 116 -17.33 -13.38 2.79
C ALA A 116 -18.69 -12.73 2.52
N TRP A 117 -19.79 -13.33 2.93
CA TRP A 117 -21.12 -12.73 2.83
C TRP A 117 -21.22 -11.38 3.52
N ALA A 118 -20.66 -11.26 4.71
CA ALA A 118 -20.67 -10.02 5.48
C ALA A 118 -19.90 -8.87 4.80
N ALA A 119 -19.00 -9.19 3.88
CA ALA A 119 -18.19 -8.21 3.16
C ALA A 119 -18.92 -7.61 1.94
N PHE A 120 -19.98 -8.23 1.44
CA PHE A 120 -20.81 -7.71 0.37
C PHE A 120 -21.86 -6.72 0.88
#